data_f6edc433c281cd5c43411103ef5662b7
#
_entry.id   f6edc433c281cd5c43411103ef5662b7
#
_cell.length_a   1.000
_cell.length_b   1.000
_cell.length_c   1.000
_cell.angle_alpha   90.00
_cell.angle_beta   90.00
_cell.angle_gamma   90.00
#
_symmetry.space_group_name_H-M   'P 1'
#
loop_
_entity.id
_entity.type
_entity.pdbx_description
1 polymer ?
#
loop_
_entity_poly.entity_id
_entity_poly.type
_entity_poly.pdbx_seq_one_letter_code
_entity_poly.pdbx_strand_id
1 'polypeptide(L)'
;MTHSIVAEGITSCDVLVVGAGPGGGNAALHSARAGLDVILIEDHPAIGTPVHCGECISDIACDNLNLELPPHVISKRVHGIRVIFPDGTAKKLTEEGYVLEKHLFERWIADEA
;
A
#
# COMPACT_ATOMS: atom_id res chain seq x y z
N MET A 1 7.88 -11.10 5.13
CA MET A 1 8.68 -11.46 6.31
C MET A 1 8.97 -10.18 7.08
N THR A 2 8.24 -9.90 8.13
CA THR A 2 8.51 -8.75 9.00
C THR A 2 9.70 -9.10 9.89
N HIS A 3 10.85 -8.57 9.61
CA HIS A 3 11.99 -8.65 10.49
C HIS A 3 11.92 -7.49 11.48
N SER A 4 11.71 -7.79 12.76
CA SER A 4 12.05 -6.86 13.83
C SER A 4 13.56 -6.74 13.84
N ILE A 5 14.10 -5.69 13.25
CA ILE A 5 15.54 -5.44 13.23
C ILE A 5 15.88 -4.79 14.57
N VAL A 6 16.40 -5.58 15.49
CA VAL A 6 17.23 -5.06 16.56
C VAL A 6 18.56 -4.71 15.92
N ALA A 7 18.95 -3.45 15.98
CA ALA A 7 20.03 -2.84 15.18
C ALA A 7 21.46 -3.31 15.53
N GLU A 8 21.65 -4.54 16.00
CA GLU A 8 22.97 -5.10 16.23
C GLU A 8 23.45 -5.86 14.99
N GLY A 9 24.34 -5.23 14.22
CA GLY A 9 25.10 -5.90 13.17
C GLY A 9 24.78 -5.54 11.73
N ILE A 10 23.82 -4.65 11.43
CA ILE A 10 23.59 -4.17 10.06
C ILE A 10 24.50 -2.97 9.81
N THR A 11 25.42 -3.10 8.86
CA THR A 11 26.41 -2.05 8.56
C THR A 11 26.11 -1.28 7.27
N SER A 12 25.34 -1.84 6.34
CA SER A 12 25.02 -1.22 5.05
C SER A 12 23.80 -1.86 4.37
N CYS A 13 23.17 -1.10 3.50
CA CYS A 13 22.18 -1.56 2.52
C CYS A 13 22.24 -0.64 1.30
N ASP A 14 21.65 -1.05 0.18
CA ASP A 14 21.55 -0.20 -1.01
C ASP A 14 20.46 0.86 -0.84
N VAL A 15 19.33 0.49 -0.26
CA VAL A 15 18.17 1.36 -0.05
C VAL A 15 17.61 1.19 1.35
N LEU A 16 17.53 2.28 2.09
CA LEU A 16 16.79 2.34 3.35
C LEU A 16 15.47 3.08 3.13
N VAL A 17 14.36 2.39 3.36
CA VAL A 17 13.01 2.96 3.32
C VAL A 17 12.49 3.14 4.72
N VAL A 18 12.09 4.37 5.06
CA VAL A 18 11.53 4.73 6.36
C VAL A 18 10.03 4.95 6.23
N GLY A 19 9.26 4.10 6.87
CA GLY A 19 7.80 4.07 6.83
C GLY A 19 7.27 3.03 5.85
N ALA A 20 6.48 2.08 6.38
CA ALA A 20 5.87 0.98 5.63
C ALA A 20 4.40 1.26 5.24
N GLY A 21 4.07 2.51 4.97
CA GLY A 21 2.82 2.89 4.31
C GLY A 21 2.83 2.50 2.83
N PRO A 22 1.76 2.82 2.06
CA PRO A 22 1.68 2.44 0.64
C PRO A 22 2.86 2.95 -0.20
N GLY A 23 3.31 4.17 0.04
CA GLY A 23 4.45 4.76 -0.67
C GLY A 23 5.76 4.06 -0.35
N GLY A 24 6.08 3.92 0.94
CA GLY A 24 7.30 3.25 1.39
C GLY A 24 7.33 1.78 1.04
N GLY A 25 6.23 1.07 1.27
CA GLY A 25 6.10 -0.35 0.91
C GLY A 25 6.30 -0.57 -0.59
N ASN A 26 5.70 0.27 -1.42
CA ASN A 26 5.85 0.17 -2.88
C ASN A 26 7.27 0.52 -3.36
N ALA A 27 7.90 1.54 -2.74
CA ALA A 27 9.29 1.88 -3.03
C ALA A 27 10.23 0.71 -2.67
N ALA A 28 10.04 0.10 -1.51
CA ALA A 28 10.80 -1.07 -1.08
C ALA A 28 10.60 -2.26 -2.04
N LEU A 29 9.35 -2.53 -2.43
CA LEU A 29 9.01 -3.61 -3.36
C LEU A 29 9.70 -3.45 -4.71
N HIS A 30 9.63 -2.26 -5.30
CA HIS A 30 10.27 -2.01 -6.59
C HIS A 30 11.81 -2.03 -6.50
N SER A 31 12.39 -1.52 -5.43
CA SER A 31 13.83 -1.60 -5.19
C SER A 31 14.31 -3.05 -5.05
N ALA A 32 13.58 -3.86 -4.29
CA ALA A 32 13.88 -5.29 -4.13
C ALA A 32 13.76 -6.06 -5.45
N ARG A 33 12.71 -5.79 -6.24
CA ARG A 33 12.55 -6.37 -7.59
C ARG A 33 13.65 -5.98 -8.55
N ALA A 34 14.29 -4.82 -8.35
CA ALA A 34 15.47 -4.39 -9.10
C ALA A 34 16.77 -5.07 -8.64
N GLY A 35 16.71 -5.94 -7.63
CA GLY A 35 17.85 -6.68 -7.12
C GLY A 35 18.70 -5.92 -6.10
N LEU A 36 18.19 -4.83 -5.54
CA LEU A 36 18.87 -4.05 -4.51
C LEU A 36 18.65 -4.66 -3.12
N ASP A 37 19.64 -4.49 -2.24
CA ASP A 37 19.51 -4.82 -0.82
C ASP A 37 18.72 -3.74 -0.10
N VAL A 38 17.52 -4.08 0.36
CA VAL A 38 16.55 -3.12 0.89
C VAL A 38 16.27 -3.38 2.36
N ILE A 39 16.32 -2.31 3.16
CA ILE A 39 15.82 -2.30 4.53
C ILE A 39 14.58 -1.40 4.58
N LEU A 40 13.45 -1.97 5.02
CA LEU A 40 12.21 -1.26 5.28
C LEU A 40 11.97 -1.20 6.79
N ILE A 41 11.86 0.01 7.33
CA ILE A 41 11.60 0.22 8.77
C ILE A 41 10.28 0.94 8.98
N GLU A 42 9.58 0.58 10.06
CA GLU A 42 8.29 1.13 10.47
C GLU A 42 8.28 1.37 11.98
N ASP A 43 7.69 2.48 12.42
CA ASP A 43 7.62 2.84 13.84
C ASP A 43 6.41 2.25 14.57
N HIS A 44 5.38 1.79 13.84
CA HIS A 44 4.23 1.11 14.41
C HIS A 44 4.48 -0.38 14.62
N PRO A 45 3.95 -0.97 15.70
CA PRO A 45 4.08 -2.41 15.95
C PRO A 45 3.46 -3.30 14.88
N ALA A 46 2.43 -2.80 14.18
CA ALA A 46 1.77 -3.48 13.09
C ALA A 46 1.66 -2.55 11.88
N ILE A 47 2.16 -3.01 10.74
CA ILE A 47 2.06 -2.29 9.47
C ILE A 47 0.59 -2.08 9.11
N GLY A 48 0.26 -0.86 8.68
CA GLY A 48 -1.08 -0.49 8.24
C GLY A 48 -2.08 -0.20 9.37
N THR A 49 -1.64 -0.16 10.62
CA THR A 49 -2.50 0.08 11.77
C THR A 49 -1.98 1.27 12.59
N PRO A 50 -2.83 2.26 12.97
CA PRO A 50 -4.24 2.39 12.62
C PRO A 50 -4.50 2.83 11.16
N VAL A 51 -5.72 2.55 10.66
CA VAL A 51 -6.15 2.97 9.33
C VAL A 51 -6.71 4.39 9.38
N HIS A 52 -6.17 5.29 8.54
CA HIS A 52 -6.58 6.70 8.41
C HIS A 52 -6.94 7.05 6.96
N CYS A 53 -7.66 6.19 6.26
CA CYS A 53 -7.88 6.32 4.82
C CYS A 53 -9.25 5.78 4.43
N GLY A 54 -9.81 6.31 3.34
CA GLY A 54 -11.02 5.78 2.71
C GLY A 54 -10.83 4.46 1.98
N GLU A 55 -9.60 3.97 1.89
CA GLU A 55 -9.24 2.61 1.46
C GLU A 55 -9.56 2.28 0.00
N CYS A 56 -9.69 3.29 -0.86
CA CYS A 56 -9.99 3.07 -2.28
C CYS A 56 -8.72 3.09 -3.14
N ILE A 57 -8.68 2.20 -4.13
CA ILE A 57 -7.67 2.20 -5.19
C ILE A 57 -8.34 1.96 -6.54
N SER A 58 -7.89 2.68 -7.58
CA SER A 58 -8.41 2.49 -8.93
C SER A 58 -7.69 1.37 -9.67
N ASP A 59 -8.37 0.80 -10.69
CA ASP A 59 -7.76 -0.15 -11.61
C ASP A 59 -6.54 0.46 -12.31
N ILE A 60 -6.64 1.72 -12.71
CA ILE A 60 -5.53 2.45 -13.35
C ILE A 60 -4.31 2.51 -12.44
N ALA A 61 -4.50 2.76 -11.14
CA ALA A 61 -3.38 2.77 -10.18
C ALA A 61 -2.76 1.38 -10.04
N CYS A 62 -3.56 0.32 -9.99
CA CYS A 62 -3.06 -1.04 -9.94
C CYS A 62 -2.24 -1.38 -11.18
N ASP A 63 -2.72 -1.02 -12.36
CA ASP A 63 -2.02 -1.26 -13.63
C ASP A 63 -0.70 -0.48 -13.71
N ASN A 64 -0.70 0.80 -13.34
CA ASN A 64 0.49 1.64 -13.36
C ASN A 64 1.59 1.15 -12.39
N LEU A 65 1.19 0.54 -11.30
CA LEU A 65 2.11 0.03 -10.27
C LEU A 65 2.40 -1.47 -10.41
N ASN A 66 1.86 -2.13 -11.44
CA ASN A 66 1.95 -3.58 -11.63
C ASN A 66 1.56 -4.35 -10.37
N LEU A 67 0.45 -3.96 -9.75
CA LEU A 67 -0.09 -4.61 -8.56
C LEU A 67 -1.18 -5.60 -8.95
N GLU A 68 -0.94 -6.87 -8.69
CA GLU A 68 -1.94 -7.92 -8.74
C GLU A 68 -2.46 -8.17 -7.33
N LEU A 69 -3.61 -7.56 -7.00
CA LEU A 69 -4.16 -7.61 -5.66
C LEU A 69 -4.64 -9.02 -5.30
N PRO A 70 -4.11 -9.64 -4.25
CA PRO A 70 -4.64 -10.91 -3.79
C PRO A 70 -6.04 -10.73 -3.16
N PRO A 71 -6.91 -11.74 -3.21
CA PRO A 71 -8.29 -11.62 -2.74
C PRO A 71 -8.43 -11.15 -1.29
N HIS A 72 -7.50 -11.51 -0.41
CA HIS A 72 -7.58 -11.19 1.02
C HIS A 72 -7.38 -9.70 1.34
N VAL A 73 -6.82 -8.91 0.41
CA VAL A 73 -6.66 -7.46 0.59
C VAL A 73 -7.83 -6.66 0.01
N ILE A 74 -8.76 -7.32 -0.68
CA ILE A 74 -9.92 -6.70 -1.33
C ILE A 74 -11.13 -6.84 -0.43
N SER A 75 -11.71 -5.71 -0.01
CA SER A 75 -12.99 -5.69 0.70
C SER A 75 -14.16 -5.73 -0.29
N LYS A 76 -14.09 -4.90 -1.36
CA LYS A 76 -15.18 -4.82 -2.33
C LYS A 76 -14.70 -4.30 -3.68
N ARG A 77 -15.26 -4.83 -4.77
CA ARG A 77 -15.18 -4.24 -6.11
C ARG A 77 -16.16 -3.08 -6.22
N VAL A 78 -15.73 -1.95 -6.79
CA VAL A 78 -16.56 -0.77 -7.04
C VAL A 78 -16.47 -0.35 -8.51
N HIS A 79 -17.57 0.22 -9.04
CA HIS A 79 -17.71 0.58 -10.44
C HIS A 79 -17.86 2.08 -10.65
N GLY A 80 -17.55 2.88 -9.66
CA GLY A 80 -17.58 4.33 -9.74
C GLY A 80 -17.63 5.00 -8.38
N ILE A 81 -17.50 6.31 -8.42
CA ILE A 81 -17.57 7.18 -7.24
C ILE A 81 -18.67 8.20 -7.48
N ARG A 82 -19.52 8.39 -6.49
CA ARG A 82 -20.51 9.45 -6.49
C ARG A 82 -20.07 10.56 -5.54
N VAL A 83 -19.87 11.74 -6.08
CA VAL A 83 -19.55 12.94 -5.29
C VAL A 83 -20.82 13.76 -5.12
N ILE A 84 -21.17 14.05 -3.88
CA ILE A 84 -22.33 14.90 -3.51
C ILE A 84 -21.77 16.21 -2.96
N PHE A 85 -22.15 17.31 -3.58
CA PHE A 85 -21.73 18.64 -3.18
C PHE A 85 -22.66 19.21 -2.08
N PRO A 86 -22.20 20.23 -1.32
CA PRO A 86 -23.01 20.86 -0.28
C PRO A 86 -24.35 21.44 -0.74
N ASP A 87 -24.47 21.83 -2.00
CA ASP A 87 -25.70 22.33 -2.61
C ASP A 87 -26.70 21.23 -3.00
N GLY A 88 -26.35 19.96 -2.74
CA GLY A 88 -27.19 18.79 -3.06
C GLY A 88 -26.98 18.25 -4.47
N THR A 89 -26.17 18.90 -5.31
CA THR A 89 -25.83 18.36 -6.63
C THR A 89 -24.90 17.16 -6.50
N ALA A 90 -24.98 16.24 -7.48
CA ALA A 90 -24.15 15.03 -7.48
C ALA A 90 -23.47 14.83 -8.84
N LYS A 91 -22.23 14.36 -8.81
CA LYS A 91 -21.47 13.95 -10.00
C LYS A 91 -21.03 12.50 -9.83
N LYS A 92 -21.26 11.69 -10.86
CA LYS A 92 -20.77 10.31 -10.92
C LYS A 92 -19.49 10.24 -11.73
N LEU A 93 -18.45 9.67 -11.15
CA LEU A 93 -17.22 9.29 -11.84
C LEU A 93 -17.26 7.78 -12.07
N THR A 94 -17.02 7.36 -13.31
CA THR A 94 -17.16 5.94 -13.72
C THR A 94 -15.86 5.15 -13.65
N GLU A 95 -14.89 5.65 -12.91
CA GLU A 95 -13.62 4.94 -12.68
C GLU A 95 -13.83 3.72 -11.80
N GLU A 96 -13.43 2.56 -12.31
CA GLU A 96 -13.53 1.29 -11.59
C GLU A 96 -12.34 1.07 -10.65
N GLY A 97 -12.57 0.32 -9.60
CA GLY A 97 -11.53 0.01 -8.63
C GLY A 97 -12.02 -0.85 -7.48
N TYR A 98 -11.31 -0.77 -6.37
CA TYR A 98 -11.58 -1.56 -5.18
C TYR A 98 -11.64 -0.71 -3.93
N VAL A 99 -12.42 -1.16 -2.95
CA VAL A 99 -12.22 -0.83 -1.54
C VAL A 99 -11.34 -1.91 -0.95
N LEU A 100 -10.28 -1.51 -0.27
CA LEU A 100 -9.28 -2.43 0.27
C LEU A 100 -9.49 -2.69 1.77
N GLU A 101 -9.01 -3.82 2.23
CA GLU A 101 -8.58 -4.00 3.61
C GLU A 101 -7.17 -3.41 3.72
N LYS A 102 -7.07 -2.10 3.91
CA LYS A 102 -5.83 -1.34 3.70
C LYS A 102 -4.68 -1.82 4.58
N HIS A 103 -4.96 -2.18 5.84
CA HIS A 103 -3.93 -2.73 6.74
C HIS A 103 -3.35 -4.06 6.21
N LEU A 104 -4.17 -4.91 5.59
CA LEU A 104 -3.71 -6.14 4.95
C LEU A 104 -2.98 -5.85 3.63
N PHE A 105 -3.44 -4.85 2.88
CA PHE A 105 -2.78 -4.40 1.66
C PHE A 105 -1.37 -3.86 1.92
N GLU A 106 -1.20 -2.98 2.90
CA GLU A 106 0.10 -2.43 3.26
C GLU A 106 1.05 -3.53 3.75
N ARG A 107 0.55 -4.45 4.56
CA ARG A 107 1.32 -5.59 5.02
C ARG A 107 1.73 -6.51 3.88
N TRP A 108 0.81 -6.79 2.96
CA TRP A 108 1.10 -7.59 1.77
C TRP A 108 2.23 -6.98 0.93
N ILE A 109 2.19 -5.66 0.64
CA ILE A 109 3.25 -4.98 -0.11
C ILE A 109 4.60 -5.11 0.63
N ALA A 110 4.63 -4.91 1.93
CA ALA A 110 5.84 -5.03 2.72
C ALA A 110 6.39 -6.47 2.73
N ASP A 111 5.52 -7.47 2.77
CA ASP A 111 5.91 -8.89 2.74
C ASP A 111 6.45 -9.31 1.36
N GLU A 112 5.96 -8.68 0.28
CA GLU A 112 6.47 -8.91 -1.09
C GLU A 112 7.83 -8.21 -1.35
N ALA A 113 8.14 -7.21 -0.56
CA ALA A 113 9.42 -6.51 -0.66
C ALA A 113 10.54 -7.33 -0.01
#